data_bac10f35a7736d34ca83f467033ea943
#
_entry.id   bac10f35a7736d34ca83f467033ea943
#
_cell.length_a   1.000
_cell.length_b   1.000
_cell.length_c   1.000
_cell.angle_alpha   90.00
_cell.angle_beta   90.00
_cell.angle_gamma   90.00
#
_symmetry.space_group_name_H-M   'P 1'
#
loop_
_entity.id
_entity.type
_entity.pdbx_description
1 polymer ?
#
loop_
_entity_poly.entity_id
_entity_poly.type
_entity_poly.pdbx_seq_one_letter_code
_entity_poly.pdbx_strand_id
1 'polypeptide(L)'
;MTDARQHSPSAERNGAPILAVLREALPATGRVLEIASGTGEHAVLFAGALPGLDWQPSDADPEARASIAAWSAHAGLPNLRAPLALDVHRPDWGVETLDAVVCINMIHIAPWSATQALFVGASRRLAEGGVLYLYGPYKRGGAHTAPSNEAFDQWLKSRNLEWGVRDMAAVVALGAALGLACDEPIAMPANNFSLVFRKPAGRGKADAAT
;
A
#
# COMPACT_ATOMS: atom_id res chain seq x y z
N MET A 1 26.29 17.89 6.95
CA MET A 1 25.18 16.98 7.26
C MET A 1 25.16 15.90 6.20
N THR A 2 25.21 14.63 6.56
CA THR A 2 25.07 13.52 5.62
C THR A 2 23.64 13.52 5.07
N ASP A 3 23.49 13.31 3.76
CA ASP A 3 22.19 13.19 3.10
C ASP A 3 21.48 11.94 3.67
N ALA A 4 20.32 12.12 4.28
CA ALA A 4 19.56 11.02 4.88
C ALA A 4 18.68 10.28 3.86
N ARG A 5 18.61 10.74 2.60
CA ARG A 5 17.85 10.09 1.56
C ARG A 5 18.42 8.72 1.23
N GLN A 6 17.62 7.69 1.37
CA GLN A 6 17.93 6.33 0.93
C GLN A 6 17.39 6.11 -0.48
N HIS A 7 17.97 5.16 -1.21
CA HIS A 7 17.56 4.78 -2.56
C HIS A 7 17.20 3.31 -2.65
N SER A 8 16.12 3.04 -3.38
CA SER A 8 15.62 1.69 -3.63
C SER A 8 15.60 1.39 -5.13
N PRO A 9 16.46 0.46 -5.62
CA PRO A 9 16.37 0.02 -7.01
C PRO A 9 15.01 -0.57 -7.40
N SER A 10 14.25 -1.04 -6.41
CA SER A 10 12.88 -1.53 -6.64
C SER A 10 11.91 -0.37 -6.89
N ALA A 11 12.01 0.72 -6.12
CA ALA A 11 11.18 1.91 -6.31
C ALA A 11 11.41 2.55 -7.68
N GLU A 12 12.67 2.62 -8.11
CA GLU A 12 13.03 3.12 -9.44
C GLU A 12 12.38 2.30 -10.57
N ARG A 13 12.42 0.95 -10.48
CA ARG A 13 11.88 0.08 -11.52
C ARG A 13 10.37 0.02 -11.56
N ASN A 14 9.69 0.03 -10.41
CA ASN A 14 8.25 -0.22 -10.33
C ASN A 14 7.41 1.06 -10.17
N GLY A 15 8.02 2.20 -9.88
CA GLY A 15 7.30 3.45 -9.62
C GLY A 15 6.38 3.88 -10.76
N ALA A 16 6.90 3.94 -12.00
CA ALA A 16 6.11 4.36 -13.16
C ALA A 16 4.97 3.37 -13.50
N PRO A 17 5.17 2.03 -13.52
CA PRO A 17 4.08 1.07 -13.66
C PRO A 17 3.02 1.17 -12.57
N ILE A 18 3.41 1.32 -11.30
CA ILE A 18 2.48 1.49 -10.18
C ILE A 18 1.68 2.77 -10.35
N LEU A 19 2.34 3.90 -10.68
CA LEU A 19 1.66 5.18 -10.90
C LEU A 19 0.58 5.09 -11.98
N ALA A 20 0.82 4.33 -13.06
CA ALA A 20 -0.18 4.15 -14.10
C ALA A 20 -1.47 3.52 -13.54
N VAL A 21 -1.34 2.50 -12.69
CA VAL A 21 -2.51 1.87 -12.04
C VAL A 21 -3.15 2.81 -11.01
N LEU A 22 -2.34 3.54 -10.22
CA LEU A 22 -2.88 4.47 -9.21
C LEU A 22 -3.71 5.59 -9.83
N ARG A 23 -3.35 6.07 -11.03
CA ARG A 23 -4.14 7.09 -11.76
C ARG A 23 -5.55 6.64 -12.12
N GLU A 24 -5.72 5.35 -12.38
CA GLU A 24 -7.02 4.76 -12.72
C GLU A 24 -7.79 4.32 -11.45
N ALA A 25 -7.06 3.86 -10.42
CA ALA A 25 -7.68 3.28 -9.23
C ALA A 25 -8.10 4.32 -8.19
N LEU A 26 -7.32 5.41 -8.02
CA LEU A 26 -7.52 6.41 -6.98
C LEU A 26 -8.48 7.51 -7.42
N PRO A 27 -9.18 8.18 -6.48
CA PRO A 27 -9.98 9.36 -6.81
C PRO A 27 -9.09 10.53 -7.25
N ALA A 28 -9.67 11.48 -7.97
CA ALA A 28 -8.95 12.68 -8.43
C ALA A 28 -8.49 13.59 -7.28
N THR A 29 -9.22 13.59 -6.17
CA THR A 29 -8.94 14.37 -4.96
C THR A 29 -9.22 13.53 -3.72
N GLY A 30 -8.58 13.85 -2.60
CA GLY A 30 -8.81 13.16 -1.34
C GLY A 30 -7.54 12.91 -0.57
N ARG A 31 -7.65 12.15 0.52
CA ARG A 31 -6.55 11.83 1.43
C ARG A 31 -6.07 10.40 1.22
N VAL A 32 -4.78 10.25 0.91
CA VAL A 32 -4.11 8.95 0.74
C VAL A 32 -3.13 8.72 1.88
N LEU A 33 -3.20 7.54 2.49
CA LEU A 33 -2.19 7.05 3.43
C LEU A 33 -1.34 5.98 2.74
N GLU A 34 -0.04 6.19 2.67
CA GLU A 34 0.91 5.17 2.24
C GLU A 34 1.52 4.48 3.45
N ILE A 35 1.34 3.16 3.52
CA ILE A 35 1.84 2.30 4.60
C ILE A 35 3.21 1.74 4.22
N ALA A 36 4.16 1.84 5.15
CA ALA A 36 5.54 1.37 4.97
C ALA A 36 6.19 1.97 3.71
N SER A 37 6.27 3.30 3.67
CA SER A 37 6.79 4.07 2.53
C SER A 37 8.29 3.86 2.28
N GLY A 38 9.00 3.18 3.20
CA GLY A 38 10.40 2.79 3.06
C GLY A 38 11.33 3.97 2.81
N THR A 39 11.97 4.00 1.63
CA THR A 39 12.89 5.09 1.26
C THR A 39 12.21 6.44 1.04
N GLY A 40 10.92 6.48 0.69
CA GLY A 40 10.15 7.69 0.39
C GLY A 40 10.12 8.08 -1.09
N GLU A 41 10.84 7.37 -1.96
CA GLU A 41 10.88 7.67 -3.41
C GLU A 41 9.51 7.53 -4.06
N HIS A 42 8.73 6.51 -3.69
CA HIS A 42 7.34 6.33 -4.15
C HIS A 42 6.46 7.49 -3.72
N ALA A 43 6.51 7.89 -2.45
CA ALA A 43 5.70 8.98 -1.92
C ALA A 43 5.92 10.28 -2.71
N VAL A 44 7.19 10.62 -3.00
CA VAL A 44 7.53 11.80 -3.80
C VAL A 44 7.02 11.67 -5.23
N LEU A 45 7.25 10.51 -5.87
CA LEU A 45 6.80 10.26 -7.25
C LEU A 45 5.28 10.39 -7.36
N PHE A 46 4.54 9.76 -6.46
CA PHE A 46 3.08 9.70 -6.55
C PHE A 46 2.44 11.04 -6.16
N ALA A 47 2.90 11.68 -5.09
CA ALA A 47 2.41 12.99 -4.70
C ALA A 47 2.66 14.04 -5.81
N GLY A 48 3.83 14.02 -6.44
CA GLY A 48 4.15 14.92 -7.55
C GLY A 48 3.30 14.69 -8.79
N ALA A 49 2.95 13.43 -9.08
CA ALA A 49 2.16 13.06 -10.25
C ALA A 49 0.64 13.13 -10.03
N LEU A 50 0.18 13.23 -8.77
CA LEU A 50 -1.22 13.23 -8.35
C LEU A 50 -1.51 14.43 -7.42
N PRO A 51 -1.39 15.67 -7.92
CA PRO A 51 -1.41 16.90 -7.11
C PRO A 51 -2.76 17.17 -6.41
N GLY A 52 -3.84 16.51 -6.85
CA GLY A 52 -5.15 16.60 -6.19
C GLY A 52 -5.28 15.76 -4.92
N LEU A 53 -4.32 14.84 -4.66
CA LEU A 53 -4.33 13.97 -3.51
C LEU A 53 -3.44 14.51 -2.40
N ASP A 54 -3.95 14.56 -1.17
CA ASP A 54 -3.19 14.84 0.04
C ASP A 54 -2.47 13.56 0.48
N TRP A 55 -1.18 13.47 0.19
CA TRP A 55 -0.38 12.24 0.35
C TRP A 55 0.30 12.19 1.71
N GLN A 56 -0.09 11.23 2.53
CA GLN A 56 0.45 11.00 3.85
C GLN A 56 1.32 9.73 3.84
N PRO A 57 2.65 9.85 3.78
CA PRO A 57 3.54 8.69 3.94
C PRO A 57 3.62 8.27 5.40
N SER A 58 3.94 7.00 5.64
CA SER A 58 4.16 6.47 6.98
C SER A 58 5.13 5.30 6.99
N ASP A 59 5.82 5.11 8.11
CA ASP A 59 6.64 3.93 8.36
C ASP A 59 6.81 3.69 9.87
N ALA A 60 6.93 2.43 10.27
CA ALA A 60 7.24 2.07 11.66
C ALA A 60 8.71 2.35 12.01
N ASP A 61 9.61 2.21 11.02
CA ASP A 61 11.04 2.41 11.18
C ASP A 61 11.42 3.90 11.22
N PRO A 62 12.10 4.38 12.27
CA PRO A 62 12.56 5.77 12.35
C PRO A 62 13.59 6.15 11.28
N GLU A 63 14.43 5.21 10.80
CA GLU A 63 15.40 5.48 9.74
C GLU A 63 14.70 5.68 8.40
N ALA A 64 13.69 4.85 8.09
CA ALA A 64 12.83 5.04 6.93
C ALA A 64 12.14 6.40 6.97
N ARG A 65 11.55 6.78 8.12
CA ARG A 65 10.92 8.11 8.27
C ARG A 65 11.91 9.27 8.09
N ALA A 66 13.15 9.12 8.52
CA ALA A 66 14.18 10.14 8.27
C ALA A 66 14.49 10.29 6.77
N SER A 67 14.54 9.18 6.03
CA SER A 67 14.69 9.19 4.58
C SER A 67 13.49 9.82 3.88
N ILE A 68 12.27 9.44 4.25
CA ILE A 68 11.03 10.01 3.71
C ILE A 68 11.02 11.53 3.92
N ALA A 69 11.35 12.00 5.14
CA ALA A 69 11.39 13.43 5.46
C ALA A 69 12.42 14.19 4.60
N ALA A 70 13.61 13.59 4.39
CA ALA A 70 14.65 14.18 3.56
C ALA A 70 14.22 14.26 2.08
N TRP A 71 13.59 13.22 1.55
CA TRP A 71 13.01 13.22 0.21
C TRP A 71 11.89 14.25 0.07
N SER A 72 10.99 14.33 1.06
CA SER A 72 9.88 15.32 1.06
C SER A 72 10.39 16.75 1.07
N ALA A 73 11.39 17.03 1.91
CA ALA A 73 12.03 18.35 1.96
C ALA A 73 12.73 18.72 0.63
N HIS A 74 13.39 17.73 0.00
CA HIS A 74 14.04 17.92 -1.29
C HIS A 74 13.04 18.21 -2.42
N ALA A 75 11.90 17.49 -2.43
CA ALA A 75 10.89 17.63 -3.46
C ALA A 75 10.03 18.91 -3.31
N GLY A 76 9.81 19.40 -2.08
CA GLY A 76 9.06 20.64 -1.80
C GLY A 76 7.61 20.61 -2.26
N LEU A 77 6.98 19.42 -2.32
CA LEU A 77 5.62 19.23 -2.81
C LEU A 77 4.59 19.67 -1.75
N PRO A 78 3.64 20.55 -2.07
CA PRO A 78 2.69 21.09 -1.08
C PRO A 78 1.67 20.06 -0.59
N ASN A 79 1.43 19.00 -1.36
CA ASN A 79 0.49 17.93 -1.08
C ASN A 79 1.15 16.67 -0.47
N LEU A 80 2.46 16.69 -0.17
CA LEU A 80 3.18 15.61 0.49
C LEU A 80 3.42 15.98 1.95
N ARG A 81 2.83 15.21 2.86
CA ARG A 81 2.89 15.45 4.30
C ARG A 81 4.17 14.89 4.93
N ALA A 82 4.50 15.36 6.13
CA ALA A 82 5.54 14.76 6.94
C ALA A 82 5.19 13.30 7.29
N PRO A 83 6.17 12.37 7.34
CA PRO A 83 5.90 10.96 7.58
C PRO A 83 5.35 10.69 8.98
N LEU A 84 4.33 9.83 9.09
CA LEU A 84 3.80 9.35 10.36
C LEU A 84 4.61 8.16 10.89
N ALA A 85 4.77 8.08 12.19
CA ALA A 85 5.24 6.89 12.87
C ALA A 85 4.06 5.91 13.02
N LEU A 86 3.93 4.96 12.09
CA LEU A 86 2.80 4.07 12.02
C LEU A 86 3.23 2.60 11.99
N ASP A 87 2.76 1.85 12.98
CA ASP A 87 2.74 0.39 13.00
C ASP A 87 1.28 -0.06 12.80
N VAL A 88 1.03 -0.86 11.77
CA VAL A 88 -0.31 -1.34 11.40
C VAL A 88 -1.01 -2.12 12.52
N HIS A 89 -0.26 -2.71 13.46
CA HIS A 89 -0.82 -3.41 14.61
C HIS A 89 -1.41 -2.47 15.67
N ARG A 90 -1.09 -1.18 15.62
CA ARG A 90 -1.68 -0.20 16.52
C ARG A 90 -3.10 0.13 16.10
N PRO A 91 -4.07 0.19 17.04
CA PRO A 91 -5.46 0.51 16.69
C PRO A 91 -5.62 1.94 16.20
N ASP A 92 -4.79 2.85 16.67
CA ASP A 92 -4.73 4.23 16.22
C ASP A 92 -3.58 4.42 15.21
N TRP A 93 -3.94 4.92 14.01
CA TRP A 93 -2.99 5.24 12.94
C TRP A 93 -2.67 6.74 12.86
N GLY A 94 -3.23 7.56 13.76
CA GLY A 94 -3.07 9.02 13.73
C GLY A 94 -3.80 9.70 12.56
N VAL A 95 -4.69 8.98 11.89
CA VAL A 95 -5.54 9.45 10.80
C VAL A 95 -6.96 8.90 10.96
N GLU A 96 -7.94 9.70 10.56
CA GLU A 96 -9.36 9.31 10.67
C GLU A 96 -9.86 8.71 9.35
N THR A 97 -10.54 9.51 8.53
CA THR A 97 -11.12 9.05 7.27
C THR A 97 -10.13 9.22 6.13
N LEU A 98 -10.05 8.19 5.28
CA LEU A 98 -9.17 8.13 4.12
C LEU A 98 -9.96 7.78 2.87
N ASP A 99 -9.57 8.37 1.74
CA ASP A 99 -10.08 8.01 0.41
C ASP A 99 -9.28 6.83 -0.18
N ALA A 100 -8.00 6.71 0.21
CA ALA A 100 -7.22 5.55 -0.18
C ALA A 100 -6.13 5.19 0.86
N VAL A 101 -5.79 3.90 0.87
CA VAL A 101 -4.60 3.33 1.53
C VAL A 101 -3.76 2.64 0.47
N VAL A 102 -2.47 2.95 0.40
CA VAL A 102 -1.50 2.35 -0.52
C VAL A 102 -0.46 1.58 0.27
N CYS A 103 -0.17 0.35 -0.12
CA CYS A 103 0.85 -0.47 0.52
C CYS A 103 1.61 -1.28 -0.53
N ILE A 104 2.91 -1.04 -0.63
CA ILE A 104 3.79 -1.62 -1.64
C ILE A 104 4.77 -2.58 -0.98
N ASN A 105 4.73 -3.86 -1.33
CA ASN A 105 5.58 -4.96 -0.87
C ASN A 105 5.51 -5.30 0.64
N MET A 106 5.05 -4.44 1.52
CA MET A 106 5.13 -4.63 2.98
C MET A 106 4.55 -5.97 3.44
N ILE A 107 3.43 -6.42 2.88
CA ILE A 107 2.76 -7.65 3.29
C ILE A 107 3.62 -8.92 3.10
N HIS A 108 4.65 -8.86 2.26
CA HIS A 108 5.58 -9.96 1.99
C HIS A 108 6.80 -9.95 2.91
N ILE A 109 7.18 -8.75 3.40
CA ILE A 109 8.34 -8.51 4.26
C ILE A 109 7.93 -8.21 5.71
N ALA A 110 6.79 -8.71 6.12
CA ALA A 110 6.23 -8.62 7.46
C ALA A 110 5.53 -9.93 7.80
N PRO A 111 5.25 -10.24 9.09
CA PRO A 111 4.41 -11.35 9.49
C PRO A 111 3.00 -11.25 8.90
N TRP A 112 2.31 -12.39 8.74
CA TRP A 112 0.92 -12.40 8.24
C TRP A 112 -0.03 -11.55 9.09
N SER A 113 0.22 -11.45 10.39
CA SER A 113 -0.53 -10.58 11.31
C SER A 113 -0.51 -9.12 10.88
N ALA A 114 0.58 -8.63 10.27
CA ALA A 114 0.65 -7.27 9.74
C ALA A 114 -0.28 -7.08 8.53
N THR A 115 -0.43 -8.11 7.68
CA THR A 115 -1.42 -8.08 6.59
C THR A 115 -2.84 -8.01 7.14
N GLN A 116 -3.16 -8.82 8.15
CA GLN A 116 -4.47 -8.80 8.81
C GLN A 116 -4.74 -7.43 9.46
N ALA A 117 -3.77 -6.89 10.17
CA ALA A 117 -3.88 -5.58 10.81
C ALA A 117 -4.04 -4.44 9.79
N LEU A 118 -3.31 -4.48 8.66
CA LEU A 118 -3.47 -3.55 7.55
C LEU A 118 -4.92 -3.54 7.03
N PHE A 119 -5.47 -4.71 6.75
CA PHE A 119 -6.83 -4.81 6.24
C PHE A 119 -7.89 -4.34 7.25
N VAL A 120 -7.74 -4.71 8.53
CA VAL A 120 -8.61 -4.22 9.61
C VAL A 120 -8.54 -2.70 9.74
N GLY A 121 -7.33 -2.14 9.74
CA GLY A 121 -7.12 -0.70 9.84
C GLY A 121 -7.67 0.06 8.64
N ALA A 122 -7.44 -0.45 7.42
CA ALA A 122 -7.97 0.14 6.18
C ALA A 122 -9.49 0.06 6.12
N SER A 123 -10.11 -1.10 6.40
CA SER A 123 -11.57 -1.24 6.35
C SER A 123 -12.32 -0.29 7.28
N ARG A 124 -11.71 0.03 8.43
CA ARG A 124 -12.28 0.98 9.40
C ARG A 124 -12.19 2.43 8.95
N ARG A 125 -11.11 2.80 8.24
CA ARG A 125 -10.78 4.20 7.93
C ARG A 125 -11.16 4.63 6.52
N LEU A 126 -11.23 3.68 5.59
CA LEU A 126 -11.67 4.01 4.24
C LEU A 126 -13.10 4.54 4.26
N ALA A 127 -13.31 5.65 3.57
CA ALA A 127 -14.63 6.15 3.22
C ALA A 127 -15.39 5.14 2.34
N GLU A 128 -16.67 5.29 2.19
CA GLU A 128 -17.44 4.57 1.17
C GLU A 128 -16.88 4.87 -0.22
N GLY A 129 -16.68 3.85 -1.04
CA GLY A 129 -15.99 3.94 -2.33
C GLY A 129 -14.46 4.04 -2.22
N GLY A 130 -13.91 4.13 -1.01
CA GLY A 130 -12.48 4.23 -0.78
C GLY A 130 -11.70 2.98 -1.20
N VAL A 131 -10.41 3.16 -1.46
CA VAL A 131 -9.54 2.17 -2.10
C VAL A 131 -8.43 1.71 -1.17
N LEU A 132 -8.23 0.39 -1.04
CA LEU A 132 -6.96 -0.19 -0.57
C LEU A 132 -6.21 -0.75 -1.78
N TYR A 133 -5.03 -0.21 -2.06
CA TYR A 133 -4.14 -0.65 -3.12
C TYR A 133 -2.97 -1.43 -2.55
N LEU A 134 -2.73 -2.63 -3.09
CA LEU A 134 -1.57 -3.45 -2.76
C LEU A 134 -0.76 -3.76 -4.02
N TYR A 135 0.57 -3.80 -3.89
CA TYR A 135 1.48 -4.21 -4.95
C TYR A 135 2.53 -5.17 -4.41
N GLY A 136 2.86 -6.19 -5.20
CA GLY A 136 3.95 -7.12 -4.93
C GLY A 136 3.86 -8.41 -5.73
N PRO A 137 4.78 -9.36 -5.48
CA PRO A 137 4.70 -10.70 -6.02
C PRO A 137 3.64 -11.51 -5.25
N TYR A 138 2.94 -12.40 -5.94
CA TYR A 138 1.96 -13.29 -5.30
C TYR A 138 2.11 -14.71 -5.82
N LYS A 139 1.76 -15.69 -4.95
CA LYS A 139 1.43 -17.05 -5.37
C LYS A 139 0.01 -17.08 -5.93
N ARG A 140 -0.25 -18.00 -6.83
CA ARG A 140 -1.59 -18.32 -7.35
C ARG A 140 -1.86 -19.80 -7.13
N GLY A 141 -2.86 -20.12 -6.32
CA GLY A 141 -3.17 -21.52 -5.97
C GLY A 141 -2.01 -22.25 -5.28
N GLY A 142 -1.27 -21.56 -4.42
CA GLY A 142 -0.12 -22.10 -3.70
C GLY A 142 1.20 -22.14 -4.48
N ALA A 143 1.17 -21.94 -5.82
CA ALA A 143 2.36 -21.99 -6.68
C ALA A 143 2.95 -20.59 -6.94
N HIS A 144 4.26 -20.49 -7.05
CA HIS A 144 4.93 -19.26 -7.51
C HIS A 144 4.66 -19.03 -8.98
N THR A 145 4.46 -17.76 -9.36
CA THR A 145 4.18 -17.34 -10.74
C THR A 145 5.44 -17.26 -11.61
N ALA A 146 6.62 -17.29 -10.99
CA ALA A 146 7.91 -17.29 -11.68
C ALA A 146 9.01 -17.82 -10.76
N PRO A 147 10.13 -18.37 -11.32
CA PRO A 147 11.29 -18.80 -10.53
C PRO A 147 11.92 -17.66 -9.71
N SER A 148 11.90 -16.43 -10.23
CA SER A 148 12.37 -15.24 -9.50
C SER A 148 11.56 -14.96 -8.22
N ASN A 149 10.25 -15.21 -8.25
CA ASN A 149 9.38 -15.05 -7.09
C ASN A 149 9.59 -16.16 -6.05
N GLU A 150 9.92 -17.37 -6.49
CA GLU A 150 10.31 -18.45 -5.60
C GLU A 150 11.63 -18.15 -4.91
N ALA A 151 12.66 -17.72 -5.65
CA ALA A 151 13.93 -17.31 -5.10
C ALA A 151 13.77 -16.15 -4.10
N PHE A 152 12.90 -15.20 -4.38
CA PHE A 152 12.57 -14.09 -3.47
C PHE A 152 11.87 -14.60 -2.20
N ASP A 153 10.91 -15.53 -2.31
CA ASP A 153 10.22 -16.15 -1.15
C ASP A 153 11.23 -16.88 -0.23
N GLN A 154 12.17 -17.63 -0.83
CA GLN A 154 13.23 -18.30 -0.10
C GLN A 154 14.16 -17.30 0.61
N TRP A 155 14.55 -16.24 -0.09
CA TRP A 155 15.36 -15.17 0.49
C TRP A 155 14.66 -14.48 1.65
N LEU A 156 13.36 -14.17 1.52
CA LEU A 156 12.57 -13.60 2.61
C LEU A 156 12.55 -14.51 3.84
N LYS A 157 12.27 -15.80 3.65
CA LYS A 157 12.23 -16.80 4.72
C LYS A 157 13.59 -17.04 5.38
N SER A 158 14.68 -16.85 4.66
CA SER A 158 16.01 -16.90 5.24
C SER A 158 16.30 -15.72 6.20
N ARG A 159 15.59 -14.61 6.04
CA ARG A 159 15.67 -13.43 6.91
C ARG A 159 14.73 -13.51 8.11
N ASN A 160 13.51 -13.97 7.84
CA ASN A 160 12.51 -14.19 8.87
C ASN A 160 11.50 -15.25 8.39
N LEU A 161 11.30 -16.30 9.17
CA LEU A 161 10.40 -17.41 8.82
C LEU A 161 8.92 -16.99 8.67
N GLU A 162 8.53 -15.88 9.27
CA GLU A 162 7.17 -15.34 9.15
C GLU A 162 6.96 -14.51 7.86
N TRP A 163 8.04 -14.16 7.16
CA TRP A 163 7.98 -13.44 5.90
C TRP A 163 7.78 -14.41 4.73
N GLY A 164 7.33 -13.88 3.59
CA GLY A 164 7.21 -14.68 2.38
C GLY A 164 6.18 -14.14 1.40
N VAL A 165 6.28 -14.60 0.17
CA VAL A 165 5.33 -14.29 -0.90
C VAL A 165 3.97 -14.87 -0.53
N ARG A 166 2.95 -14.01 -0.42
CA ARG A 166 1.60 -14.39 -0.01
C ARG A 166 0.83 -15.00 -1.18
N ASP A 167 -0.08 -15.91 -0.85
CA ASP A 167 -1.04 -16.40 -1.86
C ASP A 167 -2.13 -15.35 -2.11
N MET A 168 -2.36 -15.05 -3.38
CA MET A 168 -3.32 -14.04 -3.80
C MET A 168 -4.74 -14.34 -3.31
N ALA A 169 -5.16 -15.61 -3.37
CA ALA A 169 -6.50 -15.99 -2.94
C ALA A 169 -6.70 -15.77 -1.43
N ALA A 170 -5.66 -16.01 -0.62
CA ALA A 170 -5.73 -15.75 0.83
C ALA A 170 -5.87 -14.24 1.13
N VAL A 171 -5.15 -13.39 0.38
CA VAL A 171 -5.24 -11.93 0.54
C VAL A 171 -6.60 -11.40 0.08
N VAL A 172 -7.13 -11.91 -1.04
CA VAL A 172 -8.47 -11.55 -1.54
C VAL A 172 -9.56 -11.99 -0.57
N ALA A 173 -9.46 -13.21 -0.04
CA ALA A 173 -10.41 -13.72 0.96
C ALA A 173 -10.41 -12.89 2.24
N LEU A 174 -9.24 -12.42 2.70
CA LEU A 174 -9.12 -11.53 3.85
C LEU A 174 -9.85 -10.20 3.60
N GLY A 175 -9.67 -9.61 2.41
CA GLY A 175 -10.38 -8.39 2.01
C GLY A 175 -11.89 -8.58 2.04
N ALA A 176 -12.38 -9.64 1.41
CA ALA A 176 -13.81 -9.96 1.37
C ALA A 176 -14.43 -10.16 2.77
N ALA A 177 -13.71 -10.83 3.68
CA ALA A 177 -14.13 -11.02 5.06
C ALA A 177 -14.27 -9.71 5.85
N LEU A 178 -13.60 -8.65 5.42
CA LEU A 178 -13.62 -7.31 6.03
C LEU A 178 -14.42 -6.28 5.20
N GLY A 179 -15.21 -6.77 4.24
CA GLY A 179 -16.08 -5.92 3.43
C GLY A 179 -15.38 -5.12 2.34
N LEU A 180 -14.18 -5.53 1.93
CA LEU A 180 -13.44 -4.92 0.83
C LEU A 180 -13.47 -5.85 -0.39
N ALA A 181 -14.11 -5.42 -1.47
CA ALA A 181 -14.18 -6.18 -2.71
C ALA A 181 -12.92 -5.95 -3.55
N CYS A 182 -12.27 -7.03 -4.00
CA CYS A 182 -11.12 -6.95 -4.88
C CYS A 182 -11.57 -6.89 -6.34
N ASP A 183 -11.06 -5.90 -7.09
CA ASP A 183 -11.19 -5.84 -8.54
C ASP A 183 -10.35 -6.98 -9.18
N GLU A 184 -10.45 -7.16 -10.51
CA GLU A 184 -9.61 -8.13 -11.22
C GLU A 184 -8.12 -7.79 -11.00
N PRO A 185 -7.29 -8.75 -10.57
CA PRO A 185 -5.87 -8.52 -10.34
C PRO A 185 -5.14 -8.08 -11.61
N ILE A 186 -4.38 -6.99 -11.51
CA ILE A 186 -3.65 -6.41 -12.65
C ILE A 186 -2.24 -6.98 -12.67
N ALA A 187 -1.88 -7.66 -13.76
CA ALA A 187 -0.51 -8.13 -13.98
C ALA A 187 0.45 -6.97 -14.18
N MET A 188 1.58 -7.01 -13.49
CA MET A 188 2.60 -5.96 -13.45
C MET A 188 3.95 -6.51 -13.93
N PRO A 189 4.88 -5.63 -14.35
CA PRO A 189 6.24 -6.06 -14.70
C PRO A 189 6.92 -6.89 -13.60
N ALA A 190 7.88 -7.72 -14.01
CA ALA A 190 8.67 -8.59 -13.14
C ALA A 190 7.80 -9.57 -12.31
N ASN A 191 6.72 -10.08 -12.89
CA ASN A 191 5.82 -11.06 -12.29
C ASN A 191 5.19 -10.61 -10.95
N ASN A 192 4.97 -9.30 -10.82
CA ASN A 192 4.20 -8.72 -9.73
C ASN A 192 2.72 -8.55 -10.13
N PHE A 193 1.90 -8.17 -9.16
CA PHE A 193 0.50 -7.83 -9.37
C PHE A 193 0.13 -6.60 -8.55
N SER A 194 -0.80 -5.80 -9.09
CA SER A 194 -1.56 -4.82 -8.33
C SER A 194 -2.91 -5.42 -7.97
N LEU A 195 -3.26 -5.33 -6.69
CA LEU A 195 -4.59 -5.68 -6.17
C LEU A 195 -5.28 -4.41 -5.70
N VAL A 196 -6.44 -4.13 -6.26
CA VAL A 196 -7.25 -2.96 -5.92
C VAL A 196 -8.47 -3.46 -5.17
N PHE A 197 -8.60 -3.09 -3.91
CA PHE A 197 -9.76 -3.39 -3.08
C PHE A 197 -10.60 -2.13 -2.92
N ARG A 198 -11.93 -2.27 -3.04
CA ARG A 198 -12.86 -1.17 -2.86
C ARG A 198 -13.77 -1.43 -1.68
N LYS A 199 -13.96 -0.40 -0.85
CA LYS A 199 -15.02 -0.41 0.15
C LYS A 199 -16.33 -0.08 -0.56
N PRO A 200 -17.35 -0.97 -0.55
CA PRO A 200 -18.61 -0.68 -1.20
C PRO A 200 -19.21 0.65 -0.70
N ALA A 201 -19.83 1.40 -1.61
CA ALA A 201 -20.69 2.50 -1.20
C ALA A 201 -21.85 1.91 -0.39
N GLY A 202 -22.18 2.48 0.77
CA GLY A 202 -23.33 2.07 1.55
C GLY A 202 -24.56 2.07 0.66
N ARG A 203 -25.39 1.04 0.75
CA ARG A 203 -26.70 1.09 0.12
C ARG A 203 -27.42 2.28 0.75
N GLY A 204 -27.55 3.38 0.00
CA GLY A 204 -28.37 4.49 0.41
C GLY A 204 -29.71 3.91 0.92
N LYS A 205 -30.20 4.42 2.03
CA LYS A 205 -31.59 4.17 2.47
C LYS A 205 -32.51 4.62 1.34
N ALA A 206 -32.68 3.74 0.35
CA ALA A 206 -33.74 3.90 -0.63
C ALA A 206 -35.03 3.56 0.07
N ASP A 207 -35.84 4.59 0.26
CA ASP A 207 -37.29 4.59 0.40
C ASP A 207 -37.90 3.57 1.38
N ALA A 208 -37.95 3.96 2.65
CA ALA A 208 -39.07 3.64 3.51
C ALA A 208 -40.09 4.80 3.41
N ALA A 209 -40.77 4.92 2.26
CA ALA A 209 -41.92 5.78 2.06
C ALA A 209 -42.85 5.10 1.06
N THR A 210 -43.68 4.20 1.57
CA THR A 210 -45.02 3.94 1.02
C THR A 210 -45.89 3.41 2.16
#